data_e3fde5ff3b955a3621680ca229e038bc
#
_entry.id   e3fde5ff3b955a3621680ca229e038bc
#
_cell.length_a   1.000
_cell.length_b   1.000
_cell.length_c   1.000
_cell.angle_alpha   90.00
_cell.angle_beta   90.00
_cell.angle_gamma   90.00
#
_symmetry.space_group_name_H-M   'P 1'
#
loop_
_entity.id
_entity.type
_entity.pdbx_description
1 polymer ?
#
loop_
_entity_poly.entity_id
_entity_poly.type
_entity_poly.pdbx_seq_one_letter_code
_entity_poly.pdbx_strand_id
1 'polypeptide(L)'
;MANTNALKQIESYVRHWCLSEYGIEFEDYEKEVRLITGGVHKFDIVSKDGSIVAGVKTSALRDNKKVSAGVIKSTFTELYFLSIIKATTRLMILTDKGYCDYFRKISNGKVADGIEIIHCPLPQEIAKDIATVHRNCRREIGKK
;
A
#
# COMPACT_ATOMS: atom_id res chain seq x y z
N MET A 1 -1.05 16.67 12.02
CA MET A 1 -1.70 16.72 10.70
C MET A 1 -0.75 16.98 9.54
N ALA A 2 0.49 17.41 9.82
CA ALA A 2 1.55 17.50 8.82
C ALA A 2 1.80 16.17 8.08
N ASN A 3 1.37 15.07 8.68
CA ASN A 3 1.60 13.71 8.20
C ASN A 3 0.81 13.37 6.93
N THR A 4 -0.34 14.03 6.72
CA THR A 4 -1.20 13.77 5.57
C THR A 4 -0.52 14.16 4.25
N ASN A 5 0.27 15.24 4.25
CA ASN A 5 0.95 15.70 3.05
C ASN A 5 2.07 14.73 2.64
N ALA A 6 2.81 14.18 3.61
CA ALA A 6 3.86 13.21 3.33
C ALA A 6 3.28 11.95 2.70
N LEU A 7 2.17 11.42 3.24
CA LEU A 7 1.49 10.25 2.69
C LEU A 7 0.96 10.50 1.28
N LYS A 8 0.40 11.68 1.03
CA LYS A 8 -0.09 12.06 -0.31
C LYS A 8 1.05 12.14 -1.32
N GLN A 9 2.22 12.63 -0.91
CA GLN A 9 3.40 12.68 -1.76
C GLN A 9 3.85 11.28 -2.16
N ILE A 10 3.79 10.34 -1.21
CA ILE A 10 4.15 8.94 -1.46
C ILE A 10 3.18 8.33 -2.46
N GLU A 11 1.89 8.51 -2.25
CA GLU A 11 0.87 7.99 -3.16
C GLU A 11 1.05 8.56 -4.57
N SER A 12 1.35 9.86 -4.69
CA SER A 12 1.64 10.50 -5.97
C SER A 12 2.88 9.89 -6.62
N TYR A 13 3.94 9.68 -5.84
CA TYR A 13 5.15 9.03 -6.34
C TYR A 13 4.86 7.61 -6.84
N VAL A 14 4.09 6.84 -6.08
CA VAL A 14 3.74 5.46 -6.46
C VAL A 14 2.91 5.45 -7.75
N ARG A 15 2.00 6.41 -7.94
CA ARG A 15 1.25 6.53 -9.20
C ARG A 15 2.16 6.76 -10.39
N HIS A 16 3.14 7.64 -10.26
CA HIS A 16 4.14 7.90 -11.32
C HIS A 16 4.99 6.65 -11.58
N TRP A 17 5.38 5.96 -10.52
CA TRP A 17 6.13 4.72 -10.64
C TRP A 17 5.31 3.66 -11.39
N CYS A 18 4.02 3.53 -11.06
CA CYS A 18 3.12 2.61 -11.75
C CYS A 18 2.93 2.99 -13.23
N LEU A 19 2.80 4.28 -13.52
CA LEU A 19 2.71 4.75 -14.91
C LEU A 19 3.96 4.32 -15.69
N SER A 20 5.14 4.47 -15.10
CA SER A 20 6.41 4.07 -15.73
C SER A 20 6.49 2.55 -15.93
N GLU A 21 6.05 1.78 -14.93
CA GLU A 21 6.16 0.32 -14.98
C GLU A 21 5.12 -0.32 -15.90
N TYR A 22 3.90 0.21 -15.96
CA TYR A 22 2.79 -0.41 -16.67
C TYR A 22 2.37 0.34 -17.93
N GLY A 23 2.82 1.58 -18.12
CA GLY A 23 2.50 2.38 -19.29
C GLY A 23 1.04 2.78 -19.42
N ILE A 24 0.31 2.81 -18.31
CA ILE A 24 -1.13 3.12 -18.24
C ILE A 24 -1.32 4.30 -17.31
N GLU A 25 -2.20 5.24 -17.69
CA GLU A 25 -2.51 6.39 -16.85
C GLU A 25 -3.34 6.00 -15.62
N PHE A 26 -3.07 6.66 -14.49
CA PHE A 26 -3.76 6.43 -13.23
C PHE A 26 -4.55 7.68 -12.80
N GLU A 27 -5.60 7.44 -12.02
CA GLU A 27 -6.34 8.53 -11.38
C GLU A 27 -5.42 9.26 -10.41
N ASP A 28 -5.61 10.59 -10.28
CA ASP A 28 -4.75 11.44 -9.45
C ASP A 28 -4.96 11.25 -7.96
N TYR A 29 -6.06 10.64 -7.57
CA TYR A 29 -6.45 10.46 -6.17
C TYR A 29 -6.98 9.05 -5.95
N GLU A 30 -7.14 8.67 -4.69
CA GLU A 30 -7.82 7.42 -4.33
C GLU A 30 -9.21 7.40 -4.97
N LYS A 31 -9.68 6.23 -5.32
CA LYS A 31 -10.96 6.07 -6.02
C LYS A 31 -11.74 4.89 -5.49
N GLU A 32 -13.06 5.05 -5.39
CA GLU A 32 -13.95 3.96 -5.06
C GLU A 32 -14.05 2.99 -6.22
N VAL A 33 -13.94 1.69 -5.91
CA VAL A 33 -14.11 0.61 -6.88
C VAL A 33 -15.23 -0.29 -6.38
N ARG A 34 -16.11 -0.69 -7.29
CA ARG A 34 -17.22 -1.57 -6.94
C ARG A 34 -16.71 -2.98 -6.65
N LEU A 35 -17.19 -3.54 -5.55
CA LEU A 35 -16.87 -4.90 -5.15
C LEU A 35 -17.86 -5.88 -5.79
N ILE A 36 -17.43 -7.12 -6.01
CA ILE A 36 -18.32 -8.15 -6.56
C ILE A 36 -19.47 -8.47 -5.60
N THR A 37 -19.34 -8.13 -4.33
CA THR A 37 -20.35 -8.30 -3.31
C THR A 37 -21.43 -7.20 -3.31
N GLY A 38 -21.24 -6.15 -4.13
CA GLY A 38 -22.22 -5.07 -4.29
C GLY A 38 -21.87 -3.77 -3.57
N GLY A 39 -20.94 -3.78 -2.63
CA GLY A 39 -20.47 -2.58 -1.95
C GLY A 39 -19.37 -1.89 -2.74
N VAL A 40 -18.73 -0.89 -2.11
CA VAL A 40 -17.59 -0.16 -2.69
C VAL A 40 -16.46 -0.09 -1.67
N HIS A 41 -15.22 0.05 -2.17
CA HIS A 41 -14.06 0.28 -1.33
C HIS A 41 -13.13 1.26 -2.04
N LYS A 42 -12.52 2.16 -1.29
CA LYS A 42 -11.55 3.11 -1.83
C LYS A 42 -10.17 2.47 -1.89
N PHE A 43 -9.58 2.50 -3.09
CA PHE A 43 -8.22 2.03 -3.28
C PHE A 43 -7.30 3.21 -3.56
N ASP A 44 -6.07 3.13 -3.10
CA ASP A 44 -5.09 4.21 -3.21
C ASP A 44 -4.71 4.50 -4.65
N ILE A 45 -4.61 3.47 -5.47
CA ILE A 45 -4.12 3.55 -6.84
C ILE A 45 -5.12 2.82 -7.75
N VAL A 46 -5.68 3.55 -8.72
CA VAL A 46 -6.60 2.99 -9.71
C VAL A 46 -6.27 3.57 -11.06
N SER A 47 -6.08 2.72 -12.07
CA SER A 47 -5.86 3.19 -13.44
C SER A 47 -7.14 3.82 -13.99
N LYS A 48 -7.00 4.78 -14.93
CA LYS A 48 -8.14 5.46 -15.52
C LYS A 48 -9.06 4.51 -16.26
N ASP A 49 -8.51 3.46 -16.85
CA ASP A 49 -9.31 2.42 -17.54
C ASP A 49 -9.85 1.34 -16.59
N GLY A 50 -9.51 1.40 -15.30
CA GLY A 50 -9.97 0.45 -14.30
C GLY A 50 -9.27 -0.92 -14.32
N SER A 51 -8.31 -1.12 -15.20
CA SER A 51 -7.65 -2.42 -15.36
C SER A 51 -6.67 -2.76 -14.24
N ILE A 52 -6.08 -1.74 -13.61
CA ILE A 52 -5.10 -1.91 -12.53
C ILE A 52 -5.61 -1.23 -11.27
N VAL A 53 -5.68 -1.99 -10.19
CA VAL A 53 -6.08 -1.47 -8.87
C VAL A 53 -5.05 -1.93 -7.85
N ALA A 54 -4.63 -1.01 -6.99
CA ALA A 54 -3.61 -1.30 -5.99
C ALA A 54 -3.91 -0.65 -4.66
N GLY A 55 -3.53 -1.33 -3.59
CA GLY A 55 -3.38 -0.74 -2.27
C GLY A 55 -1.91 -0.44 -2.01
N VAL A 56 -1.64 0.57 -1.21
CA VAL A 56 -0.28 0.98 -0.85
C VAL A 56 -0.13 0.98 0.66
N LYS A 57 0.93 0.33 1.15
CA LYS A 57 1.30 0.36 2.56
C LYS A 57 2.73 0.87 2.70
N THR A 58 2.91 1.81 3.62
CA THR A 58 4.20 2.47 3.85
C THR A 58 4.88 1.98 5.12
N SER A 59 4.30 1.00 5.79
CA SER A 59 4.83 0.46 7.03
C SER A 59 6.18 -0.21 6.82
N ALA A 60 7.06 -0.10 7.82
CA ALA A 60 8.41 -0.64 7.77
C ALA A 60 8.64 -1.58 8.96
N LEU A 61 9.62 -2.46 8.83
CA LEU A 61 10.08 -3.28 9.95
C LEU A 61 10.70 -2.38 11.01
N ARG A 62 10.46 -2.71 12.28
CA ARG A 62 11.11 -2.04 13.41
C ARG A 62 12.55 -2.54 13.55
N ASP A 63 13.34 -1.87 14.39
CA ASP A 63 14.74 -2.21 14.65
C ASP A 63 14.92 -3.67 15.08
N ASN A 64 13.92 -4.25 15.76
CA ASN A 64 13.92 -5.66 16.15
C ASN A 64 13.41 -6.60 15.05
N LYS A 65 13.26 -6.09 13.83
CA LYS A 65 12.74 -6.80 12.65
C LYS A 65 11.32 -7.36 12.84
N LYS A 66 10.54 -6.71 13.70
CA LYS A 66 9.13 -7.09 13.94
C LYS A 66 8.19 -6.04 13.39
N VAL A 67 6.97 -6.47 13.10
CA VAL A 67 5.88 -5.62 12.64
C VAL A 67 4.71 -5.83 13.57
N SER A 68 3.99 -4.75 13.90
CA SER A 68 2.83 -4.85 14.78
C SER A 68 1.73 -5.71 14.15
N ALA A 69 0.96 -6.39 14.99
CA ALA A 69 -0.18 -7.18 14.53
C ALA A 69 -1.20 -6.32 13.76
N GLY A 70 -1.38 -5.07 14.18
CA GLY A 70 -2.30 -4.14 13.51
C GLY A 70 -1.89 -3.84 12.07
N VAL A 71 -0.59 -3.65 11.82
CA VAL A 71 -0.07 -3.42 10.48
C VAL A 71 -0.31 -4.65 9.59
N ILE A 72 -0.02 -5.84 10.12
CA ILE A 72 -0.23 -7.10 9.39
C ILE A 72 -1.70 -7.27 9.05
N LYS A 73 -2.59 -7.07 10.02
CA LYS A 73 -4.04 -7.18 9.81
C LYS A 73 -4.54 -6.19 8.77
N SER A 74 -4.05 -4.94 8.81
CA SER A 74 -4.41 -3.92 7.84
C SER A 74 -4.01 -4.32 6.41
N THR A 75 -2.83 -4.91 6.26
CA THR A 75 -2.36 -5.37 4.94
C THR A 75 -3.22 -6.54 4.44
N PHE A 76 -3.54 -7.52 5.30
CA PHE A 76 -4.44 -8.61 4.93
C PHE A 76 -5.85 -8.13 4.61
N THR A 77 -6.34 -7.12 5.33
CA THR A 77 -7.65 -6.52 5.03
C THR A 77 -7.67 -5.94 3.61
N GLU A 78 -6.61 -5.23 3.22
CA GLU A 78 -6.50 -4.69 1.87
C GLU A 78 -6.45 -5.82 0.83
N LEU A 79 -5.72 -6.90 1.11
CA LEU A 79 -5.70 -8.07 0.23
C LEU A 79 -7.09 -8.65 0.06
N TYR A 80 -7.88 -8.70 1.12
CA TYR A 80 -9.25 -9.18 1.05
C TYR A 80 -10.07 -8.35 0.05
N PHE A 81 -10.01 -7.02 0.15
CA PHE A 81 -10.76 -6.16 -0.77
C PHE A 81 -10.26 -6.31 -2.21
N LEU A 82 -8.95 -6.44 -2.41
CA LEU A 82 -8.40 -6.72 -3.74
C LEU A 82 -8.90 -8.04 -4.31
N SER A 83 -9.20 -9.03 -3.44
CA SER A 83 -9.67 -10.34 -3.90
C SER A 83 -11.11 -10.33 -4.41
N ILE A 84 -11.89 -9.28 -4.10
CA ILE A 84 -13.31 -9.21 -4.47
C ILE A 84 -13.62 -8.08 -5.44
N ILE A 85 -12.67 -7.72 -6.29
CA ILE A 85 -12.88 -6.80 -7.39
C ILE A 85 -12.54 -7.48 -8.72
N LYS A 86 -13.00 -6.87 -9.83
CA LYS A 86 -12.82 -7.44 -11.17
C LYS A 86 -11.67 -6.86 -11.98
N ALA A 87 -10.73 -6.18 -11.36
CA ALA A 87 -9.57 -5.63 -12.08
C ALA A 87 -8.68 -6.74 -12.64
N THR A 88 -8.13 -6.51 -13.84
CA THR A 88 -7.24 -7.46 -14.50
C THR A 88 -5.94 -7.63 -13.72
N THR A 89 -5.38 -6.52 -13.23
CA THR A 89 -4.16 -6.50 -12.45
C THR A 89 -4.47 -5.92 -11.08
N ARG A 90 -4.15 -6.67 -10.03
CA ARG A 90 -4.43 -6.29 -8.65
C ARG A 90 -3.15 -6.38 -7.86
N LEU A 91 -2.76 -5.28 -7.24
CA LEU A 91 -1.44 -5.14 -6.61
C LEU A 91 -1.56 -4.73 -5.15
N MET A 92 -0.75 -5.36 -4.29
CA MET A 92 -0.47 -4.86 -2.96
C MET A 92 0.94 -4.27 -3.00
N ILE A 93 1.04 -2.96 -2.98
CA ILE A 93 2.31 -2.26 -3.12
C ILE A 93 2.86 -1.91 -1.74
N LEU A 94 4.06 -2.40 -1.44
CA LEU A 94 4.74 -2.15 -0.18
C LEU A 94 6.01 -1.34 -0.47
N THR A 95 6.17 -0.22 0.25
CA THR A 95 7.27 0.70 -0.03
C THR A 95 8.54 0.40 0.77
N ASP A 96 8.44 -0.44 1.79
CA ASP A 96 9.60 -0.87 2.57
C ASP A 96 10.02 -2.27 2.16
N LYS A 97 11.26 -2.41 1.70
CA LYS A 97 11.75 -3.70 1.21
C LYS A 97 11.71 -4.78 2.29
N GLY A 98 12.11 -4.44 3.51
CA GLY A 98 12.12 -5.38 4.62
C GLY A 98 10.72 -5.90 4.94
N TYR A 99 9.74 -5.00 5.02
CA TYR A 99 8.36 -5.40 5.25
C TYR A 99 7.81 -6.19 4.07
N CYS A 100 8.14 -5.80 2.85
CA CYS A 100 7.70 -6.52 1.65
C CYS A 100 8.17 -7.98 1.68
N ASP A 101 9.45 -8.20 1.93
CA ASP A 101 10.02 -9.56 2.01
C ASP A 101 9.37 -10.35 3.14
N TYR A 102 9.19 -9.74 4.31
CA TYR A 102 8.53 -10.35 5.46
C TYR A 102 7.08 -10.71 5.15
N PHE A 103 6.33 -9.76 4.56
CA PHE A 103 4.91 -9.98 4.27
C PHE A 103 4.70 -11.06 3.20
N ARG A 104 5.56 -11.09 2.19
CA ARG A 104 5.52 -12.17 1.18
C ARG A 104 5.69 -13.53 1.84
N LYS A 105 6.56 -13.62 2.84
CA LYS A 105 6.81 -14.87 3.57
C LYS A 105 5.59 -15.30 4.38
N ILE A 106 5.02 -14.40 5.20
CA ILE A 106 3.90 -14.77 6.07
C ILE A 106 2.58 -14.94 5.32
N SER A 107 2.45 -14.34 4.14
CA SER A 107 1.24 -14.43 3.33
C SER A 107 1.29 -15.56 2.29
N ASN A 108 2.40 -16.28 2.21
CA ASN A 108 2.54 -17.37 1.25
C ASN A 108 1.41 -18.40 1.41
N GLY A 109 0.72 -18.69 0.31
CA GLY A 109 -0.43 -19.59 0.31
C GLY A 109 -1.73 -18.96 0.80
N LYS A 110 -1.72 -17.67 1.12
CA LYS A 110 -2.90 -16.96 1.68
C LYS A 110 -3.39 -15.82 0.79
N VAL A 111 -2.81 -15.65 -0.40
CA VAL A 111 -3.14 -14.58 -1.33
C VAL A 111 -3.96 -15.15 -2.47
N ALA A 112 -5.08 -14.50 -2.80
CA ALA A 112 -5.93 -14.95 -3.90
C ALA A 112 -5.18 -14.86 -5.24
N ASP A 113 -5.51 -15.75 -6.15
CA ASP A 113 -4.92 -15.75 -7.49
C ASP A 113 -5.16 -14.41 -8.18
N GLY A 114 -4.17 -13.93 -8.91
CA GLY A 114 -4.26 -12.67 -9.64
C GLY A 114 -3.85 -11.44 -8.84
N ILE A 115 -3.51 -11.59 -7.55
CA ILE A 115 -2.99 -10.50 -6.74
C ILE A 115 -1.48 -10.68 -6.61
N GLU A 116 -0.73 -9.60 -6.88
CA GLU A 116 0.71 -9.58 -6.71
C GLU A 116 1.10 -8.66 -5.57
N ILE A 117 2.02 -9.10 -4.75
CA ILE A 117 2.63 -8.27 -3.70
C ILE A 117 3.94 -7.77 -4.26
N ILE A 118 4.07 -6.45 -4.45
CA ILE A 118 5.24 -5.88 -5.10
C ILE A 118 5.86 -4.80 -4.23
N HIS A 119 7.16 -4.59 -4.44
CA HIS A 119 7.91 -3.54 -3.75
C HIS A 119 8.09 -2.35 -4.68
N CYS A 120 7.70 -1.16 -4.20
CA CYS A 120 7.97 0.10 -4.88
C CYS A 120 9.03 0.84 -4.08
N PRO A 121 10.29 0.89 -4.55
CA PRO A 121 11.34 1.59 -3.81
C PRO A 121 11.10 3.11 -3.82
N LEU A 122 11.24 3.74 -2.66
CA LEU A 122 11.07 5.17 -2.54
C LEU A 122 12.43 5.88 -2.58
N PRO A 123 12.50 7.11 -3.16
CA PRO A 123 13.70 7.92 -3.05
C PRO A 123 14.03 8.19 -1.58
N GLN A 124 15.32 8.34 -1.26
CA GLN A 124 15.77 8.57 0.11
C GLN A 124 15.09 9.75 0.79
N GLU A 125 14.85 10.83 0.05
CA GLU A 125 14.19 12.02 0.59
C GLU A 125 12.79 11.71 1.10
N ILE A 126 12.01 10.97 0.32
CA ILE A 126 10.66 10.58 0.70
C ILE A 126 10.70 9.55 1.82
N ALA A 127 11.62 8.60 1.77
CA ALA A 127 11.76 7.57 2.79
C ALA A 127 12.09 8.17 4.17
N LYS A 128 12.90 9.23 4.22
CA LYS A 128 13.21 9.94 5.47
C LYS A 128 11.98 10.58 6.08
N ASP A 129 11.14 11.21 5.27
CA ASP A 129 9.90 11.84 5.72
C ASP A 129 8.95 10.80 6.33
N ILE A 130 8.83 9.62 5.70
CA ILE A 130 8.03 8.53 6.23
C ILE A 130 8.56 8.04 7.57
N ALA A 131 9.85 7.82 7.68
CA ALA A 131 10.46 7.35 8.92
C ALA A 131 10.18 8.33 10.06
N THR A 132 10.22 9.63 9.79
CA THR A 132 9.89 10.67 10.76
C THR A 132 8.41 10.60 11.16
N VAL A 133 7.51 10.46 10.21
CA VAL A 133 6.07 10.36 10.46
C VAL A 133 5.77 9.16 11.34
N HIS A 134 6.29 7.99 11.03
CA HIS A 134 6.06 6.77 11.81
C HIS A 134 6.64 6.89 13.22
N ARG A 135 7.81 7.52 13.36
CA ARG A 135 8.43 7.76 14.65
C ARG A 135 7.55 8.66 15.53
N ASN A 136 7.03 9.74 14.94
CA ASN A 136 6.16 10.68 15.68
C ASN A 136 4.86 9.99 16.10
N CYS A 137 4.25 9.21 15.26
CA CYS A 137 3.04 8.45 15.60
C CYS A 137 3.29 7.50 16.78
N ARG A 138 4.43 6.80 16.79
CA ARG A 138 4.79 5.89 17.88
C ARG A 138 5.00 6.64 19.20
N ARG A 139 5.60 7.84 19.16
CA ARG A 139 5.78 8.69 20.35
C ARG A 139 4.45 9.13 20.92
N GLU A 140 3.51 9.54 20.08
CA GLU A 140 2.18 9.95 20.52
C GLU A 140 1.44 8.81 21.21
N ILE A 141 1.52 7.61 20.68
CA ILE A 141 0.91 6.42 21.26
C ILE A 141 1.60 6.06 22.58
N GLY A 142 2.92 6.21 22.67
CA GLY A 142 3.70 5.86 23.86
C GLY A 142 3.50 6.83 25.02
N LYS A 143 2.89 8.00 24.82
CA LYS A 143 2.67 9.00 25.87
C LYS A 143 1.35 8.83 26.60
N LYS A 144 0.59 7.83 26.31
CA LYS A 144 -0.66 7.58 27.03
C LYS A 144 -0.40 6.93 28.41
#